data_61a1104753e780a498fde6e8139a6a60
#
_entry.id   61a1104753e780a498fde6e8139a6a60
#
_cell.length_a   1.000
_cell.length_b   1.000
_cell.length_c   1.000
_cell.angle_alpha   90.00
_cell.angle_beta   90.00
_cell.angle_gamma   90.00
#
_symmetry.space_group_name_H-M   'P 1'
#
loop_
_entity.id
_entity.type
_entity.pdbx_description
1 polymer ?
#
loop_
_entity_poly.entity_id
_entity_poly.type
_entity_poly.pdbx_seq_one_letter_code
_entity_poly.pdbx_strand_id
1 'polypeptide(L)'
;MSPTYSASYYSVKLLDPKETNTASITGVGGDYYNIMSPTLLYGTYINETDVDNKSKNVVITDTTAKKVFGYCDQSVIGQKITIKTWKGSLKYTVKGIVEDTNSSSIDASENEYPEEMVIPISTAQRLFNNKTLTNITLVAEDPDNTDALGEEIVAKLDEIHETSEKYTCESTTAQLEAMNEVTGTVTLLISGVAAISLIVGGIGVMNIMMVTVTERTREIGIRKSIGARNRDIMFQFVVEAIILTFMGGILGILFGWGTGFLAGKLMGMEAVLSVKSVIIAVAISSAIGIIFGVYPARKAAKLDPIEALRYE
;
A
#
# COMPACT_ATOMS: atom_id res chain seq x y z
N MET A 1 0.37 17.64 -23.38
CA MET A 1 1.32 16.52 -23.62
C MET A 1 2.68 16.96 -23.16
N SER A 2 3.32 16.22 -22.26
CA SER A 2 4.68 16.54 -21.83
C SER A 2 5.61 15.41 -22.28
N PRO A 3 6.48 15.64 -23.27
CA PRO A 3 7.43 14.64 -23.70
C PRO A 3 8.47 14.42 -22.58
N THR A 4 8.71 13.17 -22.23
CA THR A 4 9.77 12.79 -21.33
C THR A 4 10.82 11.98 -22.07
N TYR A 5 12.08 12.25 -21.74
CA TYR A 5 13.22 11.48 -22.22
C TYR A 5 13.96 10.91 -21.01
N SER A 6 13.90 9.61 -20.83
CA SER A 6 14.72 8.95 -19.83
C SER A 6 15.94 8.32 -20.48
N ALA A 7 17.12 8.78 -20.12
CA ALA A 7 18.37 8.12 -20.48
C ALA A 7 18.68 7.10 -19.38
N SER A 8 18.37 5.85 -19.65
CA SER A 8 18.74 4.75 -18.77
C SER A 8 20.25 4.63 -18.67
N TYR A 9 20.78 4.68 -17.46
CA TYR A 9 22.12 4.23 -17.07
C TYR A 9 23.30 4.92 -17.75
N TYR A 10 23.55 6.16 -17.43
CA TYR A 10 24.88 6.72 -17.60
C TYR A 10 25.55 6.87 -16.24
N SER A 11 26.73 6.24 -16.09
CA SER A 11 27.61 6.45 -14.94
C SER A 11 28.01 7.91 -14.90
N VAL A 12 27.27 8.70 -14.16
CA VAL A 12 27.61 10.09 -13.90
C VAL A 12 28.41 10.11 -12.63
N LYS A 13 29.68 10.50 -12.71
CA LYS A 13 30.47 10.77 -11.52
C LYS A 13 30.02 12.11 -10.97
N LEU A 14 29.31 12.07 -9.86
CA LEU A 14 29.24 13.22 -8.98
C LEU A 14 30.63 13.46 -8.40
N LEU A 15 31.08 14.68 -8.46
CA LEU A 15 32.39 15.03 -7.91
C LEU A 15 32.30 15.16 -6.38
N ASP A 16 32.19 14.02 -5.71
CA ASP A 16 32.86 13.83 -4.44
C ASP A 16 34.14 13.02 -4.71
N PRO A 17 35.32 13.46 -4.22
CA PRO A 17 36.54 12.73 -4.45
C PRO A 17 36.58 11.31 -3.89
N LYS A 18 35.59 10.88 -3.13
CA LYS A 18 35.62 9.64 -2.38
C LYS A 18 34.70 8.54 -2.91
N GLU A 19 33.65 8.87 -3.65
CA GLU A 19 32.69 7.86 -4.12
C GLU A 19 32.26 8.07 -5.58
N THR A 20 32.24 6.97 -6.34
CA THR A 20 31.74 6.97 -7.72
C THR A 20 30.25 6.61 -7.66
N ASN A 21 29.39 7.62 -7.51
CA ASN A 21 27.94 7.39 -7.53
C ASN A 21 27.45 7.44 -8.97
N THR A 22 26.59 6.50 -9.31
CA THR A 22 25.86 6.50 -10.57
C THR A 22 24.60 7.37 -10.41
N ALA A 23 24.32 8.22 -11.39
CA ALA A 23 23.09 8.99 -11.41
C ALA A 23 22.25 8.67 -12.64
N SER A 24 20.96 8.63 -12.47
CA SER A 24 19.98 8.58 -13.55
C SER A 24 19.59 9.99 -13.94
N ILE A 25 19.63 10.29 -15.24
CA ILE A 25 19.26 11.62 -15.76
C ILE A 25 18.00 11.46 -16.59
N THR A 26 16.94 12.14 -16.19
CA THR A 26 15.67 12.22 -16.92
C THR A 26 15.51 13.59 -17.54
N GLY A 27 15.31 13.64 -18.84
CA GLY A 27 14.99 14.87 -19.57
C GLY A 27 13.47 15.05 -19.65
N VAL A 28 12.95 16.21 -19.20
CA VAL A 28 11.51 16.47 -19.12
C VAL A 28 11.08 17.70 -19.90
N GLY A 29 9.85 17.71 -20.37
CA GLY A 29 9.18 18.88 -20.95
C GLY A 29 8.73 19.88 -19.87
N GLY A 30 8.30 21.07 -20.30
CA GLY A 30 7.88 22.17 -19.42
C GLY A 30 6.64 21.85 -18.56
N ASP A 31 5.73 21.05 -19.09
CA ASP A 31 4.48 20.66 -18.41
C ASP A 31 4.61 19.45 -17.48
N TYR A 32 5.78 18.83 -17.40
CA TYR A 32 5.99 17.61 -16.62
C TYR A 32 5.59 17.77 -15.15
N TYR A 33 5.84 18.94 -14.57
CA TYR A 33 5.46 19.22 -13.19
C TYR A 33 3.94 19.16 -12.98
N ASN A 34 3.16 19.69 -13.93
CA ASN A 34 1.70 19.69 -13.85
C ASN A 34 1.09 18.29 -13.99
N ILE A 35 1.78 17.40 -14.72
CA ILE A 35 1.31 16.03 -14.99
C ILE A 35 1.68 15.11 -13.83
N MET A 36 2.94 15.11 -13.40
CA MET A 36 3.44 14.17 -12.40
C MET A 36 3.30 14.67 -10.96
N SER A 37 3.10 16.01 -10.78
CA SER A 37 2.93 16.65 -9.48
C SER A 37 3.90 16.18 -8.39
N PRO A 38 5.22 16.13 -8.65
CA PRO A 38 6.18 15.72 -7.64
C PRO A 38 6.17 16.70 -6.47
N THR A 39 6.38 16.20 -5.24
CA THR A 39 6.43 17.04 -4.04
C THR A 39 7.69 17.93 -4.09
N LEU A 40 7.52 19.22 -4.34
CA LEU A 40 8.60 20.19 -4.37
C LEU A 40 8.93 20.66 -2.94
N LEU A 41 10.15 20.41 -2.49
CA LEU A 41 10.61 20.83 -1.16
C LEU A 41 11.19 22.25 -1.18
N TYR A 42 12.03 22.55 -2.15
CA TYR A 42 12.69 23.86 -2.29
C TYR A 42 12.85 24.27 -3.76
N GLY A 43 12.81 25.57 -4.04
CA GLY A 43 13.07 26.12 -5.36
C GLY A 43 11.89 26.02 -6.33
N THR A 44 12.18 25.79 -7.61
CA THR A 44 11.18 25.66 -8.69
C THR A 44 11.54 24.51 -9.62
N TYR A 45 10.53 23.91 -10.26
CA TYR A 45 10.73 22.83 -11.21
C TYR A 45 11.13 23.32 -12.60
N ILE A 46 11.51 22.42 -13.50
CA ILE A 46 11.77 22.71 -14.91
C ILE A 46 10.47 23.21 -15.56
N ASN A 47 10.58 24.28 -16.31
CA ASN A 47 9.49 24.93 -17.03
C ASN A 47 9.81 25.06 -18.53
N GLU A 48 8.82 25.55 -19.31
CA GLU A 48 8.96 25.72 -20.76
C GLU A 48 10.10 26.64 -21.15
N THR A 49 10.32 27.72 -20.40
CA THR A 49 11.45 28.63 -20.61
C THR A 49 12.80 27.93 -20.48
N ASP A 50 12.94 26.98 -19.57
CA ASP A 50 14.16 26.18 -19.43
C ASP A 50 14.37 25.26 -20.63
N VAL A 51 13.29 24.70 -21.16
CA VAL A 51 13.33 23.82 -22.34
C VAL A 51 13.71 24.61 -23.58
N ASP A 52 13.10 25.77 -23.82
CA ASP A 52 13.34 26.63 -24.98
C ASP A 52 14.77 27.18 -24.98
N ASN A 53 15.22 27.66 -23.84
CA ASN A 53 16.57 28.21 -23.66
C ASN A 53 17.65 27.14 -23.56
N LYS A 54 17.30 25.85 -23.54
CA LYS A 54 18.24 24.73 -23.33
C LYS A 54 19.10 24.98 -22.09
N SER A 55 18.45 25.42 -21.02
CA SER A 55 19.11 25.83 -19.78
C SER A 55 19.88 24.67 -19.14
N LYS A 56 20.94 24.98 -18.42
CA LYS A 56 21.70 24.01 -17.62
C LYS A 56 21.20 23.97 -16.19
N ASN A 57 19.87 23.95 -16.04
CA ASN A 57 19.21 23.79 -14.75
C ASN A 57 18.96 22.31 -14.47
N VAL A 58 19.04 21.92 -13.21
CA VAL A 58 18.75 20.56 -12.74
C VAL A 58 17.86 20.63 -11.52
N VAL A 59 16.90 19.72 -11.45
CA VAL A 59 16.14 19.39 -10.25
C VAL A 59 16.67 18.07 -9.73
N ILE A 60 16.90 17.98 -8.42
CA ILE A 60 17.46 16.81 -7.75
C ILE A 60 16.55 16.36 -6.63
N THR A 61 16.69 15.11 -6.19
CA THR A 61 16.00 14.61 -5.01
C THR A 61 16.68 15.09 -3.72
N ASP A 62 15.96 15.04 -2.61
CA ASP A 62 16.49 15.38 -1.29
C ASP A 62 17.63 14.43 -0.86
N THR A 63 17.52 13.14 -1.24
CA THR A 63 18.60 12.15 -1.06
C THR A 63 19.84 12.53 -1.83
N THR A 64 19.72 12.91 -3.10
CA THR A 64 20.82 13.42 -3.93
C THR A 64 21.43 14.69 -3.33
N ALA A 65 20.61 15.62 -2.83
CA ALA A 65 21.10 16.85 -2.19
C ALA A 65 21.94 16.54 -0.95
N LYS A 66 21.46 15.64 -0.08
CA LYS A 66 22.20 15.22 1.13
C LYS A 66 23.52 14.54 0.80
N LYS A 67 23.55 13.67 -0.22
CA LYS A 67 24.78 12.98 -0.65
C LYS A 67 25.81 13.93 -1.27
N VAL A 68 25.38 14.87 -2.11
CA VAL A 68 26.30 15.76 -2.86
C VAL A 68 26.77 16.94 -2.02
N PHE A 69 25.86 17.55 -1.26
CA PHE A 69 26.15 18.78 -0.52
C PHE A 69 26.30 18.56 0.99
N GLY A 70 25.88 17.39 1.51
CA GLY A 70 25.89 17.06 2.94
C GLY A 70 24.65 17.58 3.69
N TYR A 71 23.76 18.33 3.02
CA TYR A 71 22.55 18.92 3.60
C TYR A 71 21.47 19.11 2.52
N CYS A 72 20.21 19.25 2.97
CA CYS A 72 19.07 19.50 2.09
C CYS A 72 18.28 20.68 2.65
N ASP A 73 18.58 21.87 2.16
CA ASP A 73 17.89 23.13 2.52
C ASP A 73 17.87 24.11 1.33
N GLN A 74 17.27 25.26 1.54
CA GLN A 74 17.14 26.31 0.50
C GLN A 74 18.47 26.84 -0.01
N SER A 75 19.58 26.69 0.73
CA SER A 75 20.91 27.18 0.32
C SER A 75 21.55 26.35 -0.80
N VAL A 76 21.04 25.15 -1.07
CA VAL A 76 21.42 24.30 -2.21
C VAL A 76 20.95 24.88 -3.54
N ILE A 77 19.86 25.66 -3.53
CA ILE A 77 19.36 26.31 -4.74
C ILE A 77 20.35 27.33 -5.28
N GLY A 78 20.67 27.24 -6.58
CA GLY A 78 21.66 28.07 -7.24
C GLY A 78 23.09 27.51 -7.16
N GLN A 79 23.36 26.49 -6.37
CA GLN A 79 24.65 25.82 -6.36
C GLN A 79 24.88 25.03 -7.64
N LYS A 80 26.15 24.71 -7.93
CA LYS A 80 26.52 23.99 -9.15
C LYS A 80 26.88 22.56 -8.83
N ILE A 81 26.20 21.65 -9.52
CA ILE A 81 26.56 20.23 -9.53
C ILE A 81 27.35 19.91 -10.81
N THR A 82 28.38 19.12 -10.69
CA THR A 82 29.20 18.73 -11.84
C THR A 82 28.89 17.29 -12.22
N ILE A 83 28.42 17.14 -13.45
CA ILE A 83 28.07 15.85 -14.03
C ILE A 83 29.22 15.45 -14.99
N LYS A 84 29.83 14.30 -14.74
CA LYS A 84 30.87 13.75 -15.61
C LYS A 84 30.27 12.74 -16.56
N THR A 85 30.27 13.07 -17.83
CA THR A 85 29.78 12.22 -18.92
C THR A 85 30.94 11.76 -19.80
N TRP A 86 30.67 10.87 -20.75
CA TRP A 86 31.64 10.45 -21.75
C TRP A 86 32.17 11.63 -22.62
N LYS A 87 31.40 12.72 -22.74
CA LYS A 87 31.80 13.96 -23.44
C LYS A 87 32.61 14.95 -22.56
N GLY A 88 32.80 14.63 -21.29
CA GLY A 88 33.50 15.50 -20.34
C GLY A 88 32.60 15.91 -19.14
N SER A 89 33.14 16.84 -18.36
CA SER A 89 32.44 17.35 -17.16
C SER A 89 31.60 18.57 -17.52
N LEU A 90 30.33 18.53 -17.19
CA LEU A 90 29.37 19.61 -17.39
C LEU A 90 28.83 20.09 -16.03
N LYS A 91 28.68 21.41 -15.92
CA LYS A 91 28.13 22.02 -14.69
C LYS A 91 26.67 22.40 -14.91
N TYR A 92 25.83 21.97 -13.96
CA TYR A 92 24.42 22.31 -13.91
C TYR A 92 24.13 23.12 -12.65
N THR A 93 23.15 24.02 -12.70
CA THR A 93 22.73 24.82 -11.57
C THR A 93 21.48 24.16 -10.95
N VAL A 94 21.50 23.91 -9.65
CA VAL A 94 20.34 23.36 -8.94
C VAL A 94 19.24 24.41 -8.92
N LYS A 95 18.09 24.08 -9.52
CA LYS A 95 16.92 24.93 -9.60
C LYS A 95 15.82 24.56 -8.60
N GLY A 96 15.71 23.27 -8.26
CA GLY A 96 14.73 22.76 -7.32
C GLY A 96 15.17 21.46 -6.68
N ILE A 97 14.55 21.16 -5.55
CA ILE A 97 14.71 19.90 -4.81
C ILE A 97 13.33 19.30 -4.62
N VAL A 98 13.16 18.04 -5.00
CA VAL A 98 11.94 17.25 -4.83
C VAL A 98 12.15 16.14 -3.81
N GLU A 99 11.06 15.67 -3.22
CA GLU A 99 11.07 14.54 -2.33
C GLU A 99 11.36 13.25 -3.12
N ASP A 100 12.21 12.40 -2.59
CA ASP A 100 12.53 11.10 -3.19
C ASP A 100 11.47 10.07 -2.83
N THR A 101 10.62 9.74 -3.78
CA THR A 101 9.56 8.73 -3.59
C THR A 101 10.09 7.29 -3.58
N ASN A 102 11.30 7.06 -4.06
CA ASN A 102 11.93 5.72 -4.09
C ASN A 102 12.59 5.36 -2.75
N SER A 103 12.85 6.35 -1.89
CA SER A 103 13.47 6.13 -0.57
C SER A 103 12.58 5.35 0.41
N SER A 104 11.29 5.22 0.12
CA SER A 104 10.30 4.47 0.93
C SER A 104 10.27 2.98 0.63
N SER A 105 10.99 2.47 -0.35
CA SER A 105 11.03 1.03 -0.66
C SER A 105 11.87 0.27 0.38
N ILE A 106 11.31 -0.84 0.81
CA ILE A 106 11.70 -1.68 1.96
C ILE A 106 13.18 -2.16 1.94
N ASP A 107 13.83 -2.09 0.77
CA ASP A 107 15.19 -2.58 0.55
C ASP A 107 16.19 -1.47 0.14
N ALA A 108 15.85 -0.21 0.32
CA ALA A 108 16.79 0.87 -0.01
C ALA A 108 17.91 0.96 1.04
N SER A 109 18.93 0.13 0.90
CA SER A 109 20.23 0.54 1.38
C SER A 109 20.57 1.82 0.62
N GLU A 110 20.86 2.91 1.33
CA GLU A 110 21.10 4.28 0.79
C GLU A 110 22.09 4.35 -0.38
N ASN A 111 22.71 3.24 -0.79
CA ASN A 111 23.75 3.14 -1.80
C ASN A 111 23.38 2.34 -3.06
N GLU A 112 22.17 1.78 -3.16
CA GLU A 112 21.87 0.80 -4.22
C GLU A 112 21.11 1.39 -5.41
N TYR A 113 20.48 2.56 -5.26
CA TYR A 113 19.77 3.23 -6.35
C TYR A 113 20.58 4.39 -6.92
N PRO A 114 20.57 4.56 -8.27
CA PRO A 114 21.24 5.70 -8.89
C PRO A 114 20.57 7.01 -8.44
N GLU A 115 21.37 8.04 -8.21
CA GLU A 115 20.90 9.39 -7.90
C GLU A 115 20.00 9.91 -9.02
N GLU A 116 18.83 10.42 -8.69
CA GLU A 116 17.87 10.89 -9.69
C GLU A 116 18.03 12.39 -9.94
N MET A 117 18.20 12.74 -11.21
CA MET A 117 18.37 14.11 -11.68
C MET A 117 17.44 14.40 -12.84
N VAL A 118 16.73 15.51 -12.78
CA VAL A 118 15.81 15.95 -13.82
C VAL A 118 16.37 17.20 -14.48
N ILE A 119 16.48 17.19 -15.82
CA ILE A 119 16.97 18.31 -16.62
C ILE A 119 15.98 18.61 -17.77
N PRO A 120 16.05 19.80 -18.41
CA PRO A 120 15.22 20.07 -19.57
C PRO A 120 15.49 19.08 -20.71
N ILE A 121 14.43 18.60 -21.38
CA ILE A 121 14.53 17.60 -22.44
C ILE A 121 15.45 18.05 -23.59
N SER A 122 15.40 19.32 -23.95
CA SER A 122 16.26 19.88 -24.98
C SER A 122 17.75 19.85 -24.60
N THR A 123 18.04 19.97 -23.31
CA THR A 123 19.40 19.84 -22.76
C THR A 123 19.84 18.38 -22.71
N ALA A 124 18.94 17.45 -22.34
CA ALA A 124 19.18 16.01 -22.36
C ALA A 124 19.49 15.51 -23.76
N GLN A 125 18.69 15.89 -24.73
CA GLN A 125 18.89 15.53 -26.15
C GLN A 125 20.25 15.99 -26.68
N ARG A 126 20.68 17.20 -26.31
CA ARG A 126 22.02 17.71 -26.67
C ARG A 126 23.12 16.96 -25.94
N LEU A 127 22.94 16.62 -24.68
CA LEU A 127 23.90 15.91 -23.84
C LEU A 127 24.19 14.52 -24.42
N PHE A 128 23.14 13.78 -24.72
CA PHE A 128 23.23 12.41 -25.22
C PHE A 128 23.31 12.31 -26.74
N ASN A 129 23.19 13.44 -27.45
CA ASN A 129 23.13 13.50 -28.91
C ASN A 129 22.05 12.57 -29.50
N ASN A 130 20.95 12.45 -28.80
CA ASN A 130 19.81 11.64 -29.16
C ASN A 130 18.54 12.51 -29.15
N LYS A 131 17.83 12.55 -30.25
CA LYS A 131 16.58 13.30 -30.40
C LYS A 131 15.33 12.43 -30.21
N THR A 132 15.51 11.13 -30.01
CA THR A 132 14.42 10.19 -29.85
C THR A 132 13.76 10.40 -28.50
N LEU A 133 12.44 10.43 -28.47
CA LEU A 133 11.66 10.36 -27.25
C LEU A 133 11.52 8.89 -26.83
N THR A 134 11.73 8.61 -25.57
CA THR A 134 11.53 7.26 -25.02
C THR A 134 10.09 7.08 -24.57
N ASN A 135 9.56 8.07 -23.87
CA ASN A 135 8.22 8.03 -23.31
C ASN A 135 7.47 9.35 -23.60
N ILE A 136 6.17 9.24 -23.78
CA ILE A 136 5.23 10.35 -23.82
C ILE A 136 4.21 10.09 -22.71
N THR A 137 4.15 10.99 -21.74
CA THR A 137 3.19 10.91 -20.65
C THR A 137 2.00 11.79 -20.94
N LEU A 138 0.82 11.26 -20.78
CA LEU A 138 -0.46 11.91 -21.05
C LEU A 138 -1.35 11.81 -19.82
N VAL A 139 -2.21 12.82 -19.63
CA VAL A 139 -3.30 12.77 -18.67
C VAL A 139 -4.60 12.74 -19.44
N ALA A 140 -5.42 11.73 -19.21
CA ALA A 140 -6.76 11.64 -19.75
C ALA A 140 -7.70 12.51 -18.90
N GLU A 141 -8.65 13.18 -19.55
CA GLU A 141 -9.71 13.94 -18.85
C GLU A 141 -10.70 12.99 -18.14
N ASP A 142 -10.91 11.81 -18.72
CA ASP A 142 -11.80 10.77 -18.20
C ASP A 142 -10.97 9.54 -17.81
N PRO A 143 -10.86 9.22 -16.52
CA PRO A 143 -10.13 8.04 -16.05
C PRO A 143 -10.69 6.71 -16.57
N ASP A 144 -12.00 6.64 -16.80
CA ASP A 144 -12.67 5.40 -17.23
C ASP A 144 -12.41 5.08 -18.72
N ASN A 145 -11.91 6.04 -19.49
CA ASN A 145 -11.65 5.88 -20.93
C ASN A 145 -10.14 5.85 -21.28
N THR A 146 -9.29 5.67 -20.28
CA THR A 146 -7.83 5.78 -20.42
C THR A 146 -7.26 4.71 -21.36
N ASP A 147 -7.76 3.48 -21.28
CA ASP A 147 -7.25 2.35 -22.06
C ASP A 147 -7.63 2.48 -23.55
N ALA A 148 -8.89 2.83 -23.85
CA ALA A 148 -9.34 3.05 -25.22
C ALA A 148 -8.60 4.23 -25.88
N LEU A 149 -8.35 5.31 -25.13
CA LEU A 149 -7.56 6.44 -25.60
C LEU A 149 -6.10 6.03 -25.87
N GLY A 150 -5.54 5.18 -25.03
CA GLY A 150 -4.19 4.63 -25.18
C GLY A 150 -4.04 3.83 -26.46
N GLU A 151 -4.98 2.92 -26.73
CA GLU A 151 -4.99 2.13 -27.97
C GLU A 151 -5.12 3.02 -29.22
N GLU A 152 -5.99 4.03 -29.19
CA GLU A 152 -6.15 4.98 -30.30
C GLU A 152 -4.85 5.76 -30.58
N ILE A 153 -4.16 6.21 -29.53
CA ILE A 153 -2.89 6.92 -29.65
C ILE A 153 -1.81 6.02 -30.24
N VAL A 154 -1.70 4.77 -29.75
CA VAL A 154 -0.73 3.79 -30.27
C VAL A 154 -1.01 3.51 -31.75
N ALA A 155 -2.25 3.24 -32.13
CA ALA A 155 -2.62 3.01 -33.51
C ALA A 155 -2.26 4.20 -34.44
N LYS A 156 -2.48 5.42 -33.93
CA LYS A 156 -2.14 6.63 -34.69
C LYS A 156 -0.65 6.88 -34.84
N LEU A 157 0.14 6.53 -33.78
CA LEU A 157 1.59 6.61 -33.83
C LEU A 157 2.20 5.58 -34.80
N ASP A 158 1.66 4.36 -34.80
CA ASP A 158 2.06 3.30 -35.73
C ASP A 158 1.72 3.67 -37.17
N GLU A 159 0.56 4.29 -37.41
CA GLU A 159 0.16 4.80 -38.71
C GLU A 159 1.11 5.91 -39.22
N ILE A 160 1.42 6.90 -38.38
CA ILE A 160 2.30 8.04 -38.73
C ILE A 160 3.72 7.58 -39.05
N HIS A 161 4.22 6.57 -38.31
CA HIS A 161 5.60 6.09 -38.46
C HIS A 161 5.73 4.86 -39.35
N GLU A 162 4.63 4.44 -40.00
CA GLU A 162 4.58 3.25 -40.86
C GLU A 162 5.17 2.01 -40.17
N THR A 163 4.86 1.83 -38.92
CA THR A 163 5.35 0.75 -38.04
C THR A 163 4.18 -0.08 -37.54
N SER A 164 4.43 -1.30 -37.10
CA SER A 164 3.46 -2.13 -36.38
C SER A 164 4.08 -2.66 -35.10
N GLU A 165 3.31 -2.58 -34.00
CA GLU A 165 3.69 -3.11 -32.69
C GLU A 165 4.96 -2.48 -32.08
N LYS A 166 5.32 -1.26 -32.50
CA LYS A 166 6.52 -0.57 -31.99
C LYS A 166 6.23 0.25 -30.73
N TYR A 167 4.99 0.70 -30.60
CA TYR A 167 4.55 1.53 -29.50
C TYR A 167 3.68 0.72 -28.54
N THR A 168 3.85 0.96 -27.25
CA THR A 168 3.03 0.36 -26.19
C THR A 168 2.46 1.47 -25.33
N CYS A 169 1.23 1.34 -24.91
CA CYS A 169 0.62 2.21 -23.92
C CYS A 169 0.55 1.48 -22.58
N GLU A 170 1.07 2.09 -21.54
CA GLU A 170 0.91 1.61 -20.17
C GLU A 170 -0.06 2.55 -19.46
N SER A 171 -1.20 2.02 -19.08
CA SER A 171 -2.20 2.74 -18.31
C SER A 171 -1.96 2.53 -16.80
N THR A 172 -1.86 3.61 -16.05
CA THR A 172 -1.79 3.55 -14.58
C THR A 172 -3.06 2.93 -14.00
N THR A 173 -4.21 3.16 -14.64
CA THR A 173 -5.50 2.57 -14.24
C THR A 173 -5.45 1.05 -14.34
N ALA A 174 -5.00 0.51 -15.48
CA ALA A 174 -4.85 -0.94 -15.67
C ALA A 174 -3.85 -1.56 -14.68
N GLN A 175 -2.77 -0.87 -14.36
CA GLN A 175 -1.81 -1.33 -13.33
C GLN A 175 -2.45 -1.37 -11.94
N LEU A 176 -3.24 -0.35 -11.57
CA LEU A 176 -3.98 -0.31 -10.31
C LEU A 176 -5.05 -1.41 -10.24
N GLU A 177 -5.76 -1.68 -11.34
CA GLU A 177 -6.74 -2.77 -11.42
C GLU A 177 -6.07 -4.13 -11.22
N ALA A 178 -4.95 -4.39 -11.90
CA ALA A 178 -4.18 -5.63 -11.72
C ALA A 178 -3.68 -5.80 -10.27
N MET A 179 -3.21 -4.71 -9.65
CA MET A 179 -2.81 -4.72 -8.24
C MET A 179 -3.99 -5.00 -7.30
N ASN A 180 -5.15 -4.42 -7.58
CA ASN A 180 -6.38 -4.65 -6.82
C ASN A 180 -6.86 -6.10 -6.95
N GLU A 181 -6.75 -6.70 -8.14
CA GLU A 181 -7.10 -8.11 -8.38
C GLU A 181 -6.19 -9.05 -7.57
N VAL A 182 -4.88 -8.83 -7.63
CA VAL A 182 -3.90 -9.61 -6.83
C VAL A 182 -4.19 -9.45 -5.33
N THR A 183 -4.38 -8.22 -4.87
CA THR A 183 -4.69 -7.93 -3.47
C THR A 183 -6.02 -8.55 -3.05
N GLY A 184 -7.03 -8.50 -3.92
CA GLY A 184 -8.32 -9.16 -3.72
C GLY A 184 -8.19 -10.68 -3.57
N THR A 185 -7.40 -11.31 -4.43
CA THR A 185 -7.12 -12.76 -4.38
C THR A 185 -6.43 -13.15 -3.08
N VAL A 186 -5.38 -12.43 -2.68
CA VAL A 186 -4.67 -12.65 -1.41
C VAL A 186 -5.62 -12.46 -0.21
N THR A 187 -6.44 -11.42 -0.25
CA THR A 187 -7.44 -11.15 0.80
C THR A 187 -8.46 -12.28 0.90
N LEU A 188 -8.91 -12.83 -0.23
CA LEU A 188 -9.82 -13.98 -0.26
C LEU A 188 -9.21 -15.22 0.38
N LEU A 189 -7.95 -15.53 0.06
CA LEU A 189 -7.23 -16.66 0.63
C LEU A 189 -7.06 -16.52 2.15
N ILE A 190 -6.63 -15.35 2.62
CA ILE A 190 -6.48 -15.06 4.06
C ILE A 190 -7.83 -15.16 4.76
N SER A 191 -8.89 -14.61 4.16
CA SER A 191 -10.25 -14.68 4.70
C SER A 191 -10.76 -16.12 4.78
N GLY A 192 -10.42 -16.97 3.81
CA GLY A 192 -10.72 -18.41 3.83
C GLY A 192 -10.07 -19.12 5.02
N VAL A 193 -8.77 -18.89 5.24
CA VAL A 193 -8.04 -19.44 6.40
C VAL A 193 -8.64 -18.94 7.71
N ALA A 194 -8.96 -17.64 7.80
CA ALA A 194 -9.59 -17.05 8.96
C ALA A 194 -10.97 -17.65 9.24
N ALA A 195 -11.79 -17.89 8.20
CA ALA A 195 -13.09 -18.53 8.34
C ALA A 195 -13.00 -19.95 8.92
N ILE A 196 -12.05 -20.75 8.41
CA ILE A 196 -11.79 -22.09 8.95
C ILE A 196 -11.37 -22.01 10.42
N SER A 197 -10.46 -21.09 10.76
CA SER A 197 -10.01 -20.88 12.13
C SER A 197 -11.13 -20.47 13.07
N LEU A 198 -12.06 -19.64 12.59
CA LEU A 198 -13.26 -19.22 13.33
C LEU A 198 -14.21 -20.39 13.56
N ILE A 199 -14.42 -21.26 12.57
CA ILE A 199 -15.27 -22.45 12.73
C ILE A 199 -14.66 -23.39 13.80
N VAL A 200 -13.35 -23.64 13.72
CA VAL A 200 -12.65 -24.48 14.70
C VAL A 200 -12.75 -23.86 16.11
N GLY A 201 -12.53 -22.54 16.23
CA GLY A 201 -12.71 -21.82 17.48
C GLY A 201 -14.15 -21.87 18.01
N GLY A 202 -15.14 -21.75 17.12
CA GLY A 202 -16.56 -21.90 17.45
C GLY A 202 -16.92 -23.28 17.97
N ILE A 203 -16.38 -24.35 17.37
CA ILE A 203 -16.52 -25.72 17.88
C ILE A 203 -15.89 -25.83 19.28
N GLY A 204 -14.74 -25.17 19.51
CA GLY A 204 -14.13 -25.09 20.85
C GLY A 204 -15.05 -24.44 21.87
N VAL A 205 -15.68 -23.32 21.53
CA VAL A 205 -16.69 -22.65 22.38
C VAL A 205 -17.86 -23.58 22.66
N MET A 206 -18.40 -24.25 21.63
CA MET A 206 -19.49 -25.21 21.79
C MET A 206 -19.11 -26.33 22.75
N ASN A 207 -17.93 -26.90 22.65
CA ASN A 207 -17.45 -27.95 23.52
C ASN A 207 -17.31 -27.50 24.99
N ILE A 208 -16.74 -26.31 25.22
CA ILE A 208 -16.63 -25.71 26.55
C ILE A 208 -18.01 -25.50 27.13
N MET A 209 -18.94 -24.93 26.38
CA MET A 209 -20.32 -24.68 26.82
C MET A 209 -21.06 -25.98 27.13
N MET A 210 -20.80 -27.08 26.36
CA MET A 210 -21.38 -28.39 26.65
C MET A 210 -20.88 -28.94 27.99
N VAL A 211 -19.60 -28.80 28.30
CA VAL A 211 -19.02 -29.19 29.60
C VAL A 211 -19.65 -28.34 30.71
N THR A 212 -19.69 -27.02 30.53
CA THR A 212 -20.31 -26.09 31.48
C THR A 212 -21.79 -26.46 31.80
N VAL A 213 -22.54 -26.79 30.76
CA VAL A 213 -23.97 -27.26 30.94
C VAL A 213 -24.05 -28.55 31.77
N THR A 214 -23.14 -29.51 31.51
CA THR A 214 -23.12 -30.76 32.30
C THR A 214 -22.69 -30.52 33.75
N GLU A 215 -21.71 -29.70 34.00
CA GLU A 215 -21.27 -29.33 35.36
C GLU A 215 -22.35 -28.58 36.15
N ARG A 216 -23.14 -27.73 35.46
CA ARG A 216 -24.23 -26.95 36.07
C ARG A 216 -25.60 -27.61 35.96
N THR A 217 -25.65 -28.90 35.63
CA THR A 217 -26.91 -29.61 35.44
C THR A 217 -27.85 -29.51 36.65
N ARG A 218 -27.34 -29.69 37.86
CA ARG A 218 -28.11 -29.60 39.13
C ARG A 218 -28.62 -28.18 39.40
N GLU A 219 -27.82 -27.16 39.11
CA GLU A 219 -28.21 -25.75 39.24
C GLU A 219 -29.34 -25.39 38.27
N ILE A 220 -29.27 -25.87 37.02
CA ILE A 220 -30.34 -25.72 36.03
C ILE A 220 -31.61 -26.40 36.50
N GLY A 221 -31.51 -27.63 37.07
CA GLY A 221 -32.63 -28.36 37.63
C GLY A 221 -33.31 -27.61 38.76
N ILE A 222 -32.56 -27.01 39.68
CA ILE A 222 -33.10 -26.19 40.77
C ILE A 222 -33.86 -24.97 40.21
N ARG A 223 -33.26 -24.22 39.26
CA ARG A 223 -33.93 -23.07 38.64
C ARG A 223 -35.24 -23.44 37.96
N LYS A 224 -35.28 -24.57 37.28
CA LYS A 224 -36.47 -25.05 36.61
C LYS A 224 -37.55 -25.51 37.60
N SER A 225 -37.18 -26.15 38.69
CA SER A 225 -38.14 -26.58 39.73
C SER A 225 -38.79 -25.41 40.46
N ILE A 226 -38.13 -24.26 40.54
CA ILE A 226 -38.69 -22.99 41.06
C ILE A 226 -39.43 -22.17 39.96
N GLY A 227 -39.58 -22.69 38.74
CA GLY A 227 -40.43 -22.11 37.71
C GLY A 227 -39.72 -21.33 36.58
N ALA A 228 -38.38 -21.43 36.43
CA ALA A 228 -37.67 -20.82 35.33
C ALA A 228 -38.13 -21.43 34.00
N ARG A 229 -38.40 -20.57 33.00
CA ARG A 229 -38.84 -20.99 31.66
C ARG A 229 -37.62 -21.45 30.85
N ASN A 230 -37.83 -22.34 29.89
CA ASN A 230 -36.77 -22.79 28.99
C ASN A 230 -36.10 -21.64 28.24
N ARG A 231 -36.83 -20.56 27.97
CA ARG A 231 -36.26 -19.35 27.34
C ARG A 231 -35.26 -18.62 28.23
N ASP A 232 -35.50 -18.60 29.52
CA ASP A 232 -34.63 -17.88 30.48
C ASP A 232 -33.29 -18.59 30.61
N ILE A 233 -33.33 -19.94 30.70
CA ILE A 233 -32.14 -20.78 30.69
C ILE A 233 -31.39 -20.64 29.36
N MET A 234 -32.10 -20.73 28.24
CA MET A 234 -31.45 -20.59 26.92
C MET A 234 -30.79 -19.21 26.73
N PHE A 235 -31.49 -18.13 27.14
CA PHE A 235 -30.98 -16.77 27.02
C PHE A 235 -29.72 -16.58 27.86
N GLN A 236 -29.69 -17.11 29.08
CA GLN A 236 -28.53 -17.04 29.96
C GLN A 236 -27.29 -17.65 29.29
N PHE A 237 -27.38 -18.88 28.77
CA PHE A 237 -26.24 -19.55 28.15
C PHE A 237 -25.82 -18.91 26.80
N VAL A 238 -26.77 -18.37 26.03
CA VAL A 238 -26.45 -17.62 24.80
C VAL A 238 -25.70 -16.33 25.11
N VAL A 239 -26.15 -15.59 26.13
CA VAL A 239 -25.44 -14.38 26.58
C VAL A 239 -24.04 -14.72 27.09
N GLU A 240 -23.87 -15.82 27.82
CA GLU A 240 -22.57 -16.29 28.30
C GLU A 240 -21.62 -16.59 27.10
N ALA A 241 -22.12 -17.27 26.05
CA ALA A 241 -21.38 -17.54 24.85
C ALA A 241 -20.99 -16.26 24.08
N ILE A 242 -21.93 -15.29 23.99
CA ILE A 242 -21.64 -13.99 23.36
C ILE A 242 -20.57 -13.23 24.12
N ILE A 243 -20.64 -13.15 25.44
CA ILE A 243 -19.64 -12.47 26.25
C ILE A 243 -18.25 -13.09 26.05
N LEU A 244 -18.19 -14.43 26.06
CA LEU A 244 -16.94 -15.16 25.89
C LEU A 244 -16.30 -14.88 24.51
N THR A 245 -17.11 -14.95 23.44
CA THR A 245 -16.63 -14.69 22.08
C THR A 245 -16.34 -13.21 21.83
N PHE A 246 -17.08 -12.29 22.46
CA PHE A 246 -16.81 -10.85 22.40
C PHE A 246 -15.47 -10.50 23.07
N MET A 247 -15.22 -11.05 24.26
CA MET A 247 -13.91 -10.86 24.94
C MET A 247 -12.76 -11.43 24.09
N GLY A 248 -12.96 -12.64 23.53
CA GLY A 248 -12.00 -13.23 22.60
C GLY A 248 -11.76 -12.36 21.36
N GLY A 249 -12.83 -11.76 20.84
CA GLY A 249 -12.74 -10.82 19.72
C GLY A 249 -11.93 -9.55 20.03
N ILE A 250 -12.15 -8.96 21.20
CA ILE A 250 -11.36 -7.80 21.66
C ILE A 250 -9.87 -8.17 21.79
N LEU A 251 -9.58 -9.28 22.45
CA LEU A 251 -8.19 -9.75 22.57
C LEU A 251 -7.58 -10.03 21.21
N GLY A 252 -8.33 -10.67 20.31
CA GLY A 252 -7.89 -10.92 18.93
C GLY A 252 -7.55 -9.63 18.17
N ILE A 253 -8.36 -8.58 18.32
CA ILE A 253 -8.10 -7.27 17.71
C ILE A 253 -6.83 -6.64 18.29
N LEU A 254 -6.64 -6.68 19.62
CA LEU A 254 -5.46 -6.12 20.27
C LEU A 254 -4.18 -6.83 19.82
N PHE A 255 -4.18 -8.16 19.80
CA PHE A 255 -3.03 -8.95 19.34
C PHE A 255 -2.79 -8.78 17.84
N GLY A 256 -3.85 -8.80 17.01
CA GLY A 256 -3.74 -8.62 15.56
C GLY A 256 -3.20 -7.24 15.20
N TRP A 257 -3.70 -6.18 15.86
CA TRP A 257 -3.17 -4.83 15.67
C TRP A 257 -1.73 -4.70 16.16
N GLY A 258 -1.43 -5.23 17.34
CA GLY A 258 -0.08 -5.15 17.92
C GLY A 258 0.96 -5.86 17.06
N THR A 259 0.65 -7.07 16.55
CA THR A 259 1.55 -7.79 15.62
C THR A 259 1.65 -7.10 14.28
N GLY A 260 0.53 -6.58 13.73
CA GLY A 260 0.52 -5.83 12.49
C GLY A 260 1.33 -4.53 12.58
N PHE A 261 1.22 -3.79 13.69
CA PHE A 261 2.00 -2.59 13.95
C PHE A 261 3.51 -2.90 14.04
N LEU A 262 3.88 -3.96 14.76
CA LEU A 262 5.27 -4.37 14.89
C LEU A 262 5.87 -4.80 13.55
N ALA A 263 5.14 -5.61 12.78
CA ALA A 263 5.55 -6.05 11.45
C ALA A 263 5.66 -4.86 10.48
N GLY A 264 4.67 -3.95 10.49
CA GLY A 264 4.70 -2.73 9.67
C GLY A 264 5.93 -1.87 9.97
N LYS A 265 6.25 -1.68 11.26
CA LYS A 265 7.44 -0.92 11.66
C LYS A 265 8.75 -1.57 11.19
N LEU A 266 8.84 -2.90 11.21
CA LEU A 266 10.03 -3.62 10.72
C LEU A 266 10.16 -3.57 9.21
N MET A 267 9.04 -3.48 8.49
CA MET A 267 8.99 -3.44 7.03
C MET A 267 8.90 -2.02 6.46
N GLY A 268 8.94 -0.97 7.30
CA GLY A 268 8.80 0.43 6.86
C GLY A 268 7.40 0.77 6.33
N MET A 269 6.37 0.00 6.70
CA MET A 269 4.99 0.18 6.27
C MET A 269 4.12 0.68 7.42
N GLU A 270 3.20 1.60 7.15
CA GLU A 270 2.25 2.06 8.16
C GLU A 270 1.07 1.09 8.29
N ALA A 271 0.91 0.48 9.46
CA ALA A 271 -0.24 -0.35 9.78
C ALA A 271 -1.42 0.52 10.22
N VAL A 272 -2.38 0.73 9.32
CA VAL A 272 -3.59 1.51 9.59
C VAL A 272 -4.73 0.60 10.05
N LEU A 273 -5.27 0.84 11.24
CA LEU A 273 -6.45 0.15 11.73
C LEU A 273 -7.73 0.82 11.22
N SER A 274 -8.48 0.15 10.36
CA SER A 274 -9.77 0.64 9.89
C SER A 274 -10.87 0.36 10.92
N VAL A 275 -11.60 1.39 11.34
CA VAL A 275 -12.77 1.28 12.23
C VAL A 275 -13.83 0.33 11.64
N LYS A 276 -14.02 0.35 10.32
CA LYS A 276 -14.93 -0.55 9.61
C LYS A 276 -14.53 -2.03 9.81
N SER A 277 -13.24 -2.34 9.71
CA SER A 277 -12.73 -3.70 9.92
C SER A 277 -12.93 -4.18 11.37
N VAL A 278 -12.75 -3.29 12.35
CA VAL A 278 -13.00 -3.60 13.76
C VAL A 278 -14.47 -3.95 14.00
N ILE A 279 -15.39 -3.14 13.48
CA ILE A 279 -16.84 -3.40 13.63
C ILE A 279 -17.22 -4.74 12.99
N ILE A 280 -16.71 -5.02 11.79
CA ILE A 280 -16.97 -6.29 11.10
C ILE A 280 -16.41 -7.48 11.90
N ALA A 281 -15.21 -7.38 12.43
CA ALA A 281 -14.59 -8.43 13.22
C ALA A 281 -15.39 -8.75 14.49
N VAL A 282 -15.84 -7.71 15.22
CA VAL A 282 -16.69 -7.86 16.42
C VAL A 282 -18.05 -8.48 16.07
N ALA A 283 -18.66 -8.03 14.98
CA ALA A 283 -19.95 -8.57 14.53
C ALA A 283 -19.85 -10.06 14.15
N ILE A 284 -18.82 -10.45 13.41
CA ILE A 284 -18.58 -11.85 13.03
C ILE A 284 -18.29 -12.70 14.26
N SER A 285 -17.42 -12.23 15.18
CA SER A 285 -17.11 -12.95 16.43
C SER A 285 -18.35 -13.18 17.28
N SER A 286 -19.21 -12.17 17.42
CA SER A 286 -20.49 -12.27 18.15
C SER A 286 -21.47 -13.22 17.45
N ALA A 287 -21.54 -13.18 16.13
CA ALA A 287 -22.39 -14.10 15.36
C ALA A 287 -21.98 -15.57 15.57
N ILE A 288 -20.68 -15.84 15.58
CA ILE A 288 -20.13 -17.17 15.87
C ILE A 288 -20.48 -17.60 17.29
N GLY A 289 -20.38 -16.71 18.27
CA GLY A 289 -20.83 -16.98 19.65
C GLY A 289 -22.28 -17.41 19.71
N ILE A 290 -23.17 -16.74 18.95
CA ILE A 290 -24.58 -17.11 18.87
C ILE A 290 -24.74 -18.47 18.19
N ILE A 291 -24.15 -18.69 17.03
CA ILE A 291 -24.30 -19.92 16.23
C ILE A 291 -23.90 -21.16 17.06
N PHE A 292 -22.67 -21.11 17.63
CA PHE A 292 -22.15 -22.24 18.39
C PHE A 292 -22.62 -22.31 19.84
N GLY A 293 -23.16 -21.22 20.42
CA GLY A 293 -23.75 -21.16 21.76
C GLY A 293 -25.18 -21.63 21.79
N VAL A 294 -25.95 -21.50 20.70
CA VAL A 294 -27.39 -21.89 20.70
C VAL A 294 -27.61 -23.38 20.92
N TYR A 295 -26.75 -24.25 20.35
CA TYR A 295 -26.90 -25.69 20.51
C TYR A 295 -26.77 -26.14 21.99
N PRO A 296 -25.69 -25.84 22.74
CA PRO A 296 -25.56 -26.16 24.15
C PRO A 296 -26.65 -25.48 25.00
N ALA A 297 -26.98 -24.22 24.70
CA ALA A 297 -28.05 -23.50 25.41
C ALA A 297 -29.43 -24.18 25.25
N ARG A 298 -29.76 -24.67 24.07
CA ARG A 298 -30.99 -25.48 23.85
C ARG A 298 -30.94 -26.79 24.63
N LYS A 299 -29.79 -27.46 24.70
CA LYS A 299 -29.65 -28.69 25.44
C LYS A 299 -29.87 -28.44 26.95
N ALA A 300 -29.28 -27.39 27.51
CA ALA A 300 -29.51 -26.95 28.86
C ALA A 300 -31.00 -26.63 29.13
N ALA A 301 -31.64 -25.90 28.24
CA ALA A 301 -33.05 -25.53 28.36
C ALA A 301 -34.03 -26.71 28.30
N LYS A 302 -33.64 -27.85 27.72
CA LYS A 302 -34.46 -29.05 27.59
C LYS A 302 -34.26 -30.08 28.72
N LEU A 303 -33.31 -29.86 29.64
CA LEU A 303 -33.07 -30.79 30.77
C LEU A 303 -34.38 -30.98 31.59
N ASP A 304 -34.67 -32.24 31.97
CA ASP A 304 -35.76 -32.54 32.89
C ASP A 304 -35.32 -32.16 34.32
N PRO A 305 -36.13 -31.39 35.05
CA PRO A 305 -35.78 -30.98 36.41
C PRO A 305 -35.55 -32.18 37.36
N ILE A 306 -36.31 -33.28 37.19
CA ILE A 306 -36.22 -34.47 38.03
C ILE A 306 -34.89 -35.19 37.77
N GLU A 307 -34.54 -35.39 36.48
CA GLU A 307 -33.29 -36.03 36.10
C GLU A 307 -32.09 -35.15 36.49
N ALA A 308 -32.20 -33.85 36.31
CA ALA A 308 -31.15 -32.90 36.63
C ALA A 308 -30.83 -32.82 38.14
N LEU A 309 -31.83 -33.03 39.01
CA LEU A 309 -31.65 -33.07 40.47
C LEU A 309 -31.07 -34.41 40.98
N ARG A 310 -31.18 -35.49 40.18
CA ARG A 310 -30.57 -36.81 40.50
C ARG A 310 -29.15 -36.96 40.01
N TYR A 311 -28.64 -35.99 39.24
CA TYR A 311 -27.28 -36.00 38.74
C TYR A 311 -26.32 -35.69 39.90
N GLU A 312 -25.46 -36.64 40.24
CA GLU A 312 -24.36 -36.47 41.18
C GLU A 312 -23.12 -35.83 40.53
#